data_33e3ca3dff9dc4661ddd7aca30c4616e
#
_entry.id   33e3ca3dff9dc4661ddd7aca30c4616e
#
_cell.length_a   1.000
_cell.length_b   1.000
_cell.length_c   1.000
_cell.angle_alpha   90.00
_cell.angle_beta   90.00
_cell.angle_gamma   90.00
#
_symmetry.space_group_name_H-M   'P 1'
#
loop_
_entity.id
_entity.type
_entity.pdbx_description
1 polymer ?
#
loop_
_entity_poly.entity_id
_entity_poly.type
_entity_poly.pdbx_seq_one_letter_code
_entity_poly.pdbx_strand_id
1 'polypeptide(L)'
;GADGLILLESHDQSNYFMNYFNSDGLPSSLCGNGSMCCGHFASRLNILTNSDLSFKGSFATREGAFDIVVKENNLVCVNMPPVSDFSVINNDIIINTGSPHYIKFAKKLESLDVNKEGADIRYSQKFLSNGINVTFVEQKDSDIFVRTYERGVESETLSCGTGVVAAALSMWIQKMIHIKNDIIIRTKGGVLNVSFKYNDRTKTFFDINLSNRVECIFQGQISSSQF
;
A
#
# COMPACT_ATOMS: atom_id res chain seq x y z
N GLY A 1 3.77 17.33 -12.80
CA GLY A 1 2.49 16.63 -12.67
C GLY A 1 2.39 15.91 -11.35
N ALA A 2 1.34 15.14 -11.18
CA ALA A 2 1.13 14.26 -10.04
C ALA A 2 1.35 12.80 -10.48
N ASP A 3 1.59 11.90 -9.52
CA ASP A 3 1.76 10.47 -9.79
C ASP A 3 0.43 9.79 -10.21
N GLY A 4 -0.70 10.44 -9.92
CA GLY A 4 -2.02 9.99 -10.33
C GLY A 4 -3.12 10.96 -9.96
N LEU A 5 -4.34 10.66 -10.43
CA LEU A 5 -5.58 11.35 -10.12
C LEU A 5 -6.52 10.41 -9.39
N ILE A 6 -7.14 10.89 -8.32
CA ILE A 6 -8.19 10.16 -7.62
C ILE A 6 -9.48 10.97 -7.73
N LEU A 7 -10.52 10.33 -8.27
CA LEU A 7 -11.87 10.86 -8.21
C LEU A 7 -12.60 10.19 -7.06
N LEU A 8 -13.21 10.99 -6.21
CA LEU A 8 -14.11 10.55 -5.16
C LEU A 8 -15.53 10.64 -5.69
N GLU A 9 -16.17 9.49 -5.88
CA GLU A 9 -17.47 9.35 -6.51
C GLU A 9 -18.49 8.77 -5.50
N SER A 10 -19.79 8.96 -5.74
CA SER A 10 -20.84 8.32 -4.95
C SER A 10 -20.86 6.82 -5.14
N HIS A 11 -21.26 6.06 -4.09
CA HIS A 11 -21.40 4.61 -4.14
C HIS A 11 -22.57 4.14 -3.26
N ASP A 12 -23.33 3.14 -3.72
CA ASP A 12 -24.57 2.72 -3.06
C ASP A 12 -24.34 1.96 -1.74
N GLN A 13 -23.22 1.24 -1.63
CA GLN A 13 -22.94 0.32 -0.51
C GLN A 13 -21.76 0.75 0.37
N SER A 14 -21.01 1.77 -0.03
CA SER A 14 -19.88 2.33 0.70
C SER A 14 -20.04 3.83 0.80
N ASN A 15 -19.30 4.48 1.69
CA ASN A 15 -19.36 5.94 1.82
C ASN A 15 -18.95 6.67 0.53
N TYR A 16 -18.02 6.08 -0.24
CA TYR A 16 -17.60 6.60 -1.53
C TYR A 16 -16.96 5.52 -2.41
N PHE A 17 -16.84 5.80 -3.70
CA PHE A 17 -16.02 5.03 -4.64
C PHE A 17 -14.72 5.81 -4.93
N MET A 18 -13.60 5.15 -4.78
CA MET A 18 -12.28 5.69 -5.10
C MET A 18 -11.90 5.24 -6.52
N ASN A 19 -11.99 6.15 -7.48
CA ASN A 19 -11.60 5.90 -8.85
C ASN A 19 -10.21 6.47 -9.10
N TYR A 20 -9.20 5.57 -9.17
CA TYR A 20 -7.80 5.96 -9.29
C TYR A 20 -7.29 5.77 -10.70
N PHE A 21 -6.61 6.79 -11.20
CA PHE A 21 -5.96 6.83 -12.50
C PHE A 21 -4.47 7.11 -12.32
N ASN A 22 -3.62 6.33 -13.01
CA ASN A 22 -2.19 6.60 -13.09
C ASN A 22 -1.89 7.89 -13.87
N SER A 23 -0.64 8.33 -13.87
CA SER A 23 -0.19 9.50 -14.62
C SER A 23 -0.35 9.40 -16.15
N ASP A 24 -0.50 8.17 -16.67
CA ASP A 24 -0.82 7.90 -18.08
C ASP A 24 -2.32 8.03 -18.42
N GLY A 25 -3.17 8.34 -17.42
CA GLY A 25 -4.62 8.46 -17.56
C GLY A 25 -5.37 7.13 -17.54
N LEU A 26 -4.68 6.00 -17.41
CA LEU A 26 -5.32 4.68 -17.35
C LEU A 26 -5.77 4.36 -15.92
N PRO A 27 -6.94 3.68 -15.79
CA PRO A 27 -7.39 3.19 -14.50
C PRO A 27 -6.38 2.24 -13.87
N SER A 28 -6.16 2.39 -12.58
CA SER A 28 -5.21 1.57 -11.82
C SER A 28 -5.88 0.76 -10.73
N SER A 29 -5.12 -0.17 -10.17
CA SER A 29 -5.50 -0.99 -9.03
C SER A 29 -5.44 -0.18 -7.72
N LEU A 30 -5.77 -0.84 -6.60
CA LEU A 30 -5.68 -0.24 -5.26
C LEU A 30 -4.30 0.39 -5.01
N CYS A 31 -4.30 1.67 -4.70
CA CYS A 31 -3.14 2.42 -4.22
C CYS A 31 -3.29 2.69 -2.73
N GLY A 32 -2.47 2.05 -1.88
CA GLY A 32 -2.56 2.21 -0.42
C GLY A 32 -2.36 3.66 0.03
N ASN A 33 -1.39 4.37 -0.54
CA ASN A 33 -1.16 5.80 -0.26
C ASN A 33 -2.34 6.66 -0.76
N GLY A 34 -2.81 6.40 -1.98
CA GLY A 34 -3.96 7.08 -2.55
C GLY A 34 -5.23 6.88 -1.73
N SER A 35 -5.46 5.66 -1.21
CA SER A 35 -6.59 5.35 -0.33
C SER A 35 -6.56 6.18 0.96
N MET A 36 -5.39 6.34 1.56
CA MET A 36 -5.23 7.18 2.76
C MET A 36 -5.50 8.66 2.44
N CYS A 37 -4.98 9.18 1.32
CA CYS A 37 -5.24 10.55 0.87
C CYS A 37 -6.74 10.78 0.59
N CYS A 38 -7.37 9.84 -0.13
CA CYS A 38 -8.81 9.91 -0.44
C CYS A 38 -9.67 9.87 0.82
N GLY A 39 -9.34 9.02 1.78
CA GLY A 39 -10.04 8.93 3.07
C GLY A 39 -9.90 10.20 3.91
N HIS A 40 -8.72 10.80 3.96
CA HIS A 40 -8.53 12.10 4.59
C HIS A 40 -9.36 13.19 3.89
N PHE A 41 -9.41 13.19 2.56
CA PHE A 41 -10.25 14.10 1.82
C PHE A 41 -11.74 13.87 2.08
N ALA A 42 -12.21 12.63 2.09
CA ALA A 42 -13.59 12.25 2.42
C ALA A 42 -14.00 12.69 3.84
N SER A 43 -13.09 12.60 4.81
CA SER A 43 -13.35 13.09 6.18
C SER A 43 -13.55 14.59 6.23
N ARG A 44 -12.79 15.36 5.46
CA ARG A 44 -12.94 16.83 5.35
C ARG A 44 -14.24 17.25 4.67
N LEU A 45 -14.78 16.41 3.81
CA LEU A 45 -16.08 16.61 3.15
C LEU A 45 -17.26 16.09 3.98
N ASN A 46 -17.02 15.57 5.20
CA ASN A 46 -18.03 14.94 6.07
C ASN A 46 -18.77 13.75 5.41
N ILE A 47 -18.09 13.04 4.50
CA ILE A 47 -18.62 11.84 3.83
C ILE A 47 -18.52 10.61 4.75
N LEU A 48 -17.49 10.58 5.59
CA LEU A 48 -17.30 9.53 6.59
C LEU A 48 -18.11 9.84 7.87
N THR A 49 -18.49 8.79 8.59
CA THR A 49 -19.21 8.93 9.86
C THR A 49 -18.26 9.45 10.95
N ASN A 50 -18.63 10.58 11.57
CA ASN A 50 -17.90 11.11 12.71
C ASN A 50 -18.21 10.27 13.96
N SER A 51 -17.19 9.87 14.70
CA SER A 51 -17.26 9.07 15.92
C SER A 51 -16.18 9.51 16.87
N ASP A 52 -16.53 10.24 17.91
CA ASP A 52 -15.68 10.79 18.97
C ASP A 52 -14.40 11.47 18.43
N LEU A 53 -13.29 10.76 18.42
CA LEU A 53 -11.98 11.28 18.00
C LEU A 53 -11.55 10.77 16.60
N SER A 54 -12.50 10.32 15.78
CA SER A 54 -12.18 9.73 14.48
C SER A 54 -13.34 9.79 13.49
N PHE A 55 -13.02 9.74 12.21
CA PHE A 55 -13.98 9.46 11.14
C PHE A 55 -13.82 8.02 10.71
N LYS A 56 -14.93 7.30 10.53
CA LYS A 56 -14.95 5.90 10.13
C LYS A 56 -15.89 5.70 8.95
N GLY A 57 -15.55 4.76 8.11
CA GLY A 57 -16.39 4.37 6.99
C GLY A 57 -15.73 3.32 6.12
N SER A 58 -16.32 3.10 4.97
CA SER A 58 -15.80 2.22 3.94
C SER A 58 -15.73 2.94 2.61
N PHE A 59 -14.83 2.49 1.75
CA PHE A 59 -14.76 2.92 0.38
C PHE A 59 -14.69 1.71 -0.55
N ALA A 60 -15.26 1.86 -1.73
CA ALA A 60 -15.18 0.87 -2.79
C ALA A 60 -14.11 1.26 -3.81
N THR A 61 -13.51 0.26 -4.42
CA THR A 61 -12.64 0.34 -5.58
C THR A 61 -13.05 -0.73 -6.58
N ARG A 62 -12.34 -0.86 -7.68
CA ARG A 62 -12.53 -1.96 -8.65
C ARG A 62 -12.17 -3.33 -8.08
N GLU A 63 -11.33 -3.39 -7.04
CA GLU A 63 -10.89 -4.61 -6.38
C GLU A 63 -11.78 -5.02 -5.19
N GLY A 64 -12.71 -4.17 -4.76
CA GLY A 64 -13.62 -4.45 -3.65
C GLY A 64 -13.81 -3.27 -2.72
N ALA A 65 -14.38 -3.56 -1.55
CA ALA A 65 -14.63 -2.58 -0.50
C ALA A 65 -13.60 -2.72 0.64
N PHE A 66 -13.23 -1.60 1.24
CA PHE A 66 -12.21 -1.49 2.28
C PHE A 66 -12.70 -0.58 3.39
N ASP A 67 -12.36 -0.92 4.62
CA ASP A 67 -12.63 -0.05 5.76
C ASP A 67 -11.52 0.99 5.94
N ILE A 68 -11.91 2.17 6.41
CA ILE A 68 -10.99 3.27 6.64
C ILE A 68 -11.32 4.00 7.94
N VAL A 69 -10.26 4.40 8.65
CA VAL A 69 -10.36 5.21 9.86
C VAL A 69 -9.42 6.41 9.72
N VAL A 70 -9.95 7.61 9.90
CA VAL A 70 -9.19 8.86 9.93
C VAL A 70 -9.23 9.42 11.34
N LYS A 71 -8.08 9.54 12.00
CA LYS A 71 -7.94 10.09 13.36
C LYS A 71 -7.68 11.60 13.33
N GLU A 72 -7.94 12.29 14.43
CA GLU A 72 -7.79 13.76 14.53
C GLU A 72 -6.41 14.30 14.14
N ASN A 73 -5.34 13.53 14.33
CA ASN A 73 -3.98 13.94 13.98
C ASN A 73 -3.61 13.62 12.52
N ASN A 74 -4.61 13.52 11.63
CA ASN A 74 -4.47 13.14 10.22
C ASN A 74 -3.83 11.75 10.02
N LEU A 75 -3.80 10.90 11.04
CA LEU A 75 -3.41 9.51 10.90
C LEU A 75 -4.57 8.75 10.26
N VAL A 76 -4.31 8.22 9.06
CA VAL A 76 -5.27 7.42 8.30
C VAL A 76 -4.86 5.97 8.34
N CYS A 77 -5.80 5.09 8.62
CA CYS A 77 -5.63 3.66 8.65
C CYS A 77 -6.58 3.00 7.65
N VAL A 78 -6.05 2.19 6.75
CA VAL A 78 -6.80 1.40 5.77
C VAL A 78 -6.67 -0.07 6.14
N ASN A 79 -7.80 -0.76 6.24
CA ASN A 79 -7.83 -2.21 6.43
C ASN A 79 -7.62 -2.90 5.08
N MET A 80 -6.56 -3.71 5.00
CA MET A 80 -6.17 -4.44 3.79
C MET A 80 -6.81 -5.83 3.78
N PRO A 81 -7.00 -6.43 2.59
CA PRO A 81 -7.58 -7.77 2.47
C PRO A 81 -6.77 -8.82 3.24
N PRO A 82 -7.42 -9.89 3.74
CA PRO A 82 -6.72 -11.04 4.28
C PRO A 82 -5.80 -11.68 3.24
N VAL A 83 -4.65 -12.20 3.70
CA VAL A 83 -3.63 -12.82 2.83
C VAL A 83 -3.38 -14.25 3.29
N SER A 84 -3.63 -15.22 2.41
CA SER A 84 -3.35 -16.65 2.61
C SER A 84 -2.47 -17.24 1.52
N ASP A 85 -2.37 -16.56 0.37
CA ASP A 85 -1.60 -17.04 -0.77
C ASP A 85 -0.21 -16.40 -0.78
N PHE A 86 0.79 -17.18 -0.39
CA PHE A 86 2.20 -16.82 -0.49
C PHE A 86 3.06 -18.06 -0.73
N SER A 87 4.20 -17.86 -1.37
CA SER A 87 5.18 -18.92 -1.59
C SER A 87 6.58 -18.45 -1.22
N VAL A 88 7.37 -19.36 -0.61
CA VAL A 88 8.76 -19.12 -0.26
C VAL A 88 9.65 -19.79 -1.31
N ILE A 89 10.57 -19.05 -1.90
CA ILE A 89 11.51 -19.53 -2.91
C ILE A 89 12.92 -19.19 -2.44
N ASN A 90 13.63 -20.15 -1.90
CA ASN A 90 14.88 -19.95 -1.17
C ASN A 90 14.64 -19.00 0.02
N ASN A 91 15.19 -17.80 -0.01
CA ASN A 91 14.95 -16.76 0.99
C ASN A 91 13.94 -15.69 0.54
N ASP A 92 13.53 -15.73 -0.72
CA ASP A 92 12.61 -14.73 -1.29
C ASP A 92 11.15 -15.20 -1.13
N ILE A 93 10.22 -14.26 -1.16
CA ILE A 93 8.80 -14.55 -0.97
C ILE A 93 7.99 -13.92 -2.10
N ILE A 94 7.05 -14.70 -2.66
CA ILE A 94 6.00 -14.18 -3.53
C ILE A 94 4.72 -14.12 -2.72
N ILE A 95 4.09 -12.96 -2.68
CA ILE A 95 2.89 -12.71 -1.87
C ILE A 95 2.00 -11.67 -2.55
N ASN A 96 0.68 -11.83 -2.43
CA ASN A 96 -0.29 -10.87 -2.95
C ASN A 96 -0.99 -10.15 -1.78
N THR A 97 -0.81 -8.86 -1.68
CA THR A 97 -1.39 -7.98 -0.65
C THR A 97 -2.35 -6.93 -1.24
N GLY A 98 -3.07 -7.28 -2.31
CA GLY A 98 -3.85 -6.39 -3.17
C GLY A 98 -3.13 -6.09 -4.48
N SER A 99 -1.83 -6.35 -4.55
CA SER A 99 -1.01 -6.43 -5.75
C SER A 99 0.07 -7.49 -5.54
N PRO A 100 0.50 -8.24 -6.58
CA PRO A 100 1.53 -9.26 -6.43
C PRO A 100 2.91 -8.64 -6.21
N HIS A 101 3.63 -9.14 -5.22
CA HIS A 101 4.99 -8.72 -4.86
C HIS A 101 5.97 -9.89 -4.83
N TYR A 102 7.16 -9.67 -5.38
CA TYR A 102 8.35 -10.46 -5.13
C TYR A 102 9.18 -9.75 -4.07
N ILE A 103 9.33 -10.36 -2.90
CA ILE A 103 10.09 -9.81 -1.79
C ILE A 103 11.48 -10.39 -1.79
N LYS A 104 12.48 -9.52 -1.94
CA LYS A 104 13.90 -9.87 -1.91
C LYS A 104 14.57 -9.22 -0.70
N PHE A 105 15.15 -10.05 0.18
CA PHE A 105 15.92 -9.52 1.30
C PHE A 105 17.30 -9.11 0.82
N ALA A 106 17.67 -7.87 1.07
CA ALA A 106 18.91 -7.25 0.61
C ALA A 106 19.80 -6.84 1.78
N LYS A 107 21.09 -6.76 1.50
CA LYS A 107 22.07 -6.08 2.35
C LYS A 107 22.49 -4.80 1.63
N LYS A 108 22.68 -3.69 2.37
CA LYS A 108 23.06 -2.38 1.82
C LYS A 108 22.04 -1.85 0.80
N LEU A 109 20.77 -1.85 1.18
CA LEU A 109 19.64 -1.41 0.35
C LEU A 109 19.83 0.01 -0.20
N GLU A 110 20.50 0.87 0.56
CA GLU A 110 20.77 2.26 0.18
C GLU A 110 21.56 2.37 -1.15
N SER A 111 22.56 1.49 -1.36
CA SER A 111 23.40 1.47 -2.56
C SER A 111 22.87 0.55 -3.69
N LEU A 112 21.71 -0.09 -3.48
CA LEU A 112 21.14 -1.01 -4.45
C LEU A 112 20.60 -0.24 -5.67
N ASP A 113 20.91 -0.70 -6.87
CA ASP A 113 20.25 -0.24 -8.10
C ASP A 113 18.89 -0.95 -8.25
N VAL A 114 17.87 -0.37 -7.60
CA VAL A 114 16.50 -0.93 -7.58
C VAL A 114 15.90 -0.98 -8.98
N ASN A 115 16.20 -0.01 -9.84
CA ASN A 115 15.67 -0.01 -11.20
C ASN A 115 16.21 -1.19 -12.01
N LYS A 116 17.51 -1.42 -11.95
CA LYS A 116 18.13 -2.53 -12.66
C LYS A 116 17.69 -3.89 -12.10
N GLU A 117 17.90 -4.12 -10.80
CA GLU A 117 17.58 -5.42 -10.20
C GLU A 117 16.07 -5.71 -10.19
N GLY A 118 15.25 -4.68 -10.03
CA GLY A 118 13.80 -4.80 -10.13
C GLY A 118 13.34 -5.18 -11.53
N ALA A 119 13.88 -4.51 -12.57
CA ALA A 119 13.60 -4.83 -13.96
C ALA A 119 14.05 -6.25 -14.33
N ASP A 120 15.22 -6.69 -13.90
CA ASP A 120 15.75 -8.04 -14.15
C ASP A 120 14.79 -9.12 -13.62
N ILE A 121 14.19 -8.92 -12.45
CA ILE A 121 13.20 -9.83 -11.88
C ILE A 121 11.85 -9.68 -12.59
N ARG A 122 11.35 -8.45 -12.75
CA ARG A 122 10.06 -8.12 -13.36
C ARG A 122 9.93 -8.69 -14.77
N TYR A 123 10.99 -8.64 -15.56
CA TYR A 123 11.04 -9.13 -16.94
C TYR A 123 11.60 -10.53 -17.09
N SER A 124 11.89 -11.24 -15.98
CA SER A 124 12.27 -12.64 -16.03
C SER A 124 11.16 -13.50 -16.64
N GLN A 125 11.52 -14.64 -17.21
CA GLN A 125 10.57 -15.55 -17.86
C GLN A 125 9.36 -15.89 -16.98
N LYS A 126 9.56 -16.00 -15.65
CA LYS A 126 8.52 -16.31 -14.68
C LYS A 126 7.44 -15.24 -14.57
N PHE A 127 7.80 -13.96 -14.71
CA PHE A 127 6.90 -12.84 -14.48
C PHE A 127 6.60 -12.01 -15.73
N LEU A 128 7.13 -12.41 -16.88
CA LEU A 128 7.03 -11.65 -18.12
C LEU A 128 5.58 -11.32 -18.50
N SER A 129 4.66 -12.29 -18.40
CA SER A 129 3.27 -12.14 -18.85
C SER A 129 2.41 -11.31 -17.92
N ASN A 130 2.45 -11.59 -16.62
CA ASN A 130 1.53 -10.98 -15.64
C ASN A 130 2.15 -9.81 -14.89
N GLY A 131 3.47 -9.74 -14.89
CA GLY A 131 4.23 -8.79 -14.13
C GLY A 131 4.15 -9.00 -12.61
N ILE A 132 5.10 -8.39 -11.92
CA ILE A 132 5.17 -8.41 -10.46
C ILE A 132 5.86 -7.14 -9.97
N ASN A 133 5.42 -6.60 -8.84
CA ASN A 133 6.20 -5.60 -8.12
C ASN A 133 7.41 -6.26 -7.47
N VAL A 134 8.55 -5.62 -7.46
CA VAL A 134 9.74 -6.15 -6.79
C VAL A 134 10.09 -5.27 -5.61
N THR A 135 9.97 -5.82 -4.42
CA THR A 135 10.16 -5.10 -3.16
C THR A 135 11.40 -5.63 -2.46
N PHE A 136 12.37 -4.76 -2.28
CA PHE A 136 13.62 -5.03 -1.57
C PHE A 136 13.50 -4.62 -0.12
N VAL A 137 13.91 -5.49 0.80
CA VAL A 137 13.78 -5.31 2.24
C VAL A 137 15.14 -5.43 2.92
N GLU A 138 15.50 -4.48 3.74
CA GLU A 138 16.67 -4.53 4.62
C GLU A 138 16.24 -4.26 6.06
N GLN A 139 16.70 -5.09 6.98
CA GLN A 139 16.63 -4.81 8.41
C GLN A 139 17.98 -4.31 8.89
N LYS A 140 18.00 -3.13 9.50
CA LYS A 140 19.15 -2.57 10.20
C LYS A 140 18.74 -2.33 11.65
N ASP A 141 19.30 -3.07 12.57
CA ASP A 141 18.93 -3.04 13.98
C ASP A 141 17.41 -3.26 14.17
N SER A 142 16.70 -2.29 14.69
CA SER A 142 15.24 -2.30 14.84
C SER A 142 14.48 -1.68 13.66
N ASP A 143 15.17 -1.02 12.75
CA ASP A 143 14.56 -0.32 11.62
C ASP A 143 14.44 -1.24 10.39
N ILE A 144 13.31 -1.13 9.70
CA ILE A 144 13.02 -1.85 8.48
C ILE A 144 12.96 -0.85 7.33
N PHE A 145 13.78 -1.07 6.31
CA PHE A 145 13.84 -0.24 5.12
C PHE A 145 13.31 -1.01 3.92
N VAL A 146 12.50 -0.33 3.11
CA VAL A 146 11.84 -0.90 1.93
C VAL A 146 12.01 0.02 0.73
N ARG A 147 12.34 -0.56 -0.43
CA ARG A 147 12.37 0.09 -1.73
C ARG A 147 11.66 -0.80 -2.75
N THR A 148 10.80 -0.23 -3.58
CA THR A 148 9.98 -1.01 -4.52
C THR A 148 10.12 -0.51 -5.95
N TYR A 149 10.38 -1.45 -6.86
CA TYR A 149 10.17 -1.30 -8.30
C TYR A 149 8.74 -1.69 -8.61
N GLU A 150 7.93 -0.77 -9.12
CA GLU A 150 6.50 -1.00 -9.30
C GLU A 150 6.14 -1.41 -10.72
N ARG A 151 5.36 -2.48 -10.82
CA ARG A 151 4.71 -2.91 -12.05
C ARG A 151 3.73 -1.84 -12.54
N GLY A 152 3.82 -1.48 -13.82
CA GLY A 152 2.99 -0.45 -14.45
C GLY A 152 3.59 0.95 -14.37
N VAL A 153 4.48 1.22 -13.40
CA VAL A 153 5.34 2.40 -13.37
C VAL A 153 6.67 2.07 -14.05
N GLU A 154 7.12 0.83 -13.88
CA GLU A 154 8.36 0.25 -14.44
C GLU A 154 9.62 1.03 -14.01
N SER A 155 9.57 1.50 -12.77
CA SER A 155 10.69 2.16 -12.08
C SER A 155 10.51 2.10 -10.56
N GLU A 156 11.56 2.50 -9.81
CA GLU A 156 11.45 2.69 -8.36
C GLU A 156 10.53 3.85 -8.04
N THR A 157 9.58 3.63 -7.11
CA THR A 157 8.72 4.67 -6.56
C THR A 157 9.19 5.11 -5.17
N LEU A 158 8.69 6.25 -4.71
CA LEU A 158 9.02 6.75 -3.37
C LEU A 158 8.43 5.86 -2.27
N SER A 159 7.25 5.27 -2.50
CA SER A 159 6.57 4.42 -1.51
C SER A 159 5.46 3.61 -2.17
N CYS A 160 5.43 2.30 -1.94
CA CYS A 160 4.39 1.38 -2.37
C CYS A 160 3.67 0.81 -1.13
N GLY A 161 2.41 1.17 -0.92
CA GLY A 161 1.65 0.74 0.26
C GLY A 161 1.48 -0.77 0.36
N THR A 162 1.10 -1.44 -0.75
CA THR A 162 0.98 -2.91 -0.80
C THR A 162 2.34 -3.58 -0.64
N GLY A 163 3.42 -2.98 -1.15
CA GLY A 163 4.79 -3.47 -0.96
C GLY A 163 5.26 -3.39 0.50
N VAL A 164 4.89 -2.34 1.21
CA VAL A 164 5.17 -2.19 2.65
C VAL A 164 4.44 -3.26 3.46
N VAL A 165 3.16 -3.53 3.16
CA VAL A 165 2.41 -4.64 3.79
C VAL A 165 3.07 -5.98 3.46
N ALA A 166 3.40 -6.23 2.20
CA ALA A 166 4.04 -7.46 1.76
C ALA A 166 5.40 -7.68 2.46
N ALA A 167 6.19 -6.63 2.65
CA ALA A 167 7.45 -6.67 3.40
C ALA A 167 7.23 -7.06 4.87
N ALA A 168 6.27 -6.44 5.56
CA ALA A 168 5.96 -6.75 6.95
C ALA A 168 5.56 -8.22 7.16
N LEU A 169 4.63 -8.73 6.31
CA LEU A 169 4.21 -10.12 6.36
C LEU A 169 5.37 -11.08 6.06
N SER A 170 6.20 -10.75 5.08
CA SER A 170 7.34 -11.56 4.67
C SER A 170 8.42 -11.63 5.76
N MET A 171 8.69 -10.55 6.47
CA MET A 171 9.61 -10.56 7.60
C MET A 171 9.12 -11.45 8.74
N TRP A 172 7.80 -11.48 8.98
CA TRP A 172 7.23 -12.39 9.96
C TRP A 172 7.33 -13.86 9.49
N ILE A 173 7.04 -14.15 8.22
CA ILE A 173 7.18 -15.49 7.62
C ILE A 173 8.62 -16.01 7.80
N GLN A 174 9.62 -15.15 7.59
CA GLN A 174 11.04 -15.45 7.79
C GLN A 174 11.49 -15.44 9.25
N LYS A 175 10.57 -15.22 10.21
CA LYS A 175 10.84 -15.14 11.65
C LYS A 175 11.86 -14.06 12.04
N MET A 176 11.95 -13.01 11.23
CA MET A 176 12.83 -11.85 11.49
C MET A 176 12.22 -10.88 12.48
N ILE A 177 10.89 -10.87 12.59
CA ILE A 177 10.15 -10.02 13.53
C ILE A 177 9.10 -10.83 14.29
N HIS A 178 8.68 -10.28 15.44
CA HIS A 178 7.58 -10.79 16.24
C HIS A 178 6.42 -9.80 16.27
N ILE A 179 5.18 -10.30 16.16
CA ILE A 179 3.98 -9.44 16.26
C ILE A 179 3.79 -9.09 17.74
N LYS A 180 4.20 -7.88 18.14
CA LYS A 180 3.89 -7.32 19.46
C LYS A 180 3.24 -5.95 19.37
N ASN A 181 3.56 -5.18 18.33
CA ASN A 181 3.13 -3.79 18.12
C ASN A 181 3.06 -3.53 16.61
N ASP A 182 2.70 -2.29 16.24
CA ASP A 182 2.82 -1.82 14.88
C ASP A 182 4.26 -1.95 14.38
N ILE A 183 4.39 -2.46 13.17
CA ILE A 183 5.67 -2.60 12.48
C ILE A 183 5.93 -1.32 11.72
N ILE A 184 7.00 -0.63 12.08
CA ILE A 184 7.40 0.63 11.45
C ILE A 184 8.30 0.33 10.26
N ILE A 185 7.90 0.78 9.08
CA ILE A 185 8.64 0.59 7.84
C ILE A 185 9.00 1.93 7.22
N ARG A 186 10.27 2.08 6.88
CA ARG A 186 10.82 3.28 6.26
C ARG A 186 10.95 3.08 4.75
N THR A 187 10.41 4.02 4.00
CA THR A 187 10.56 4.11 2.55
C THR A 187 11.20 5.45 2.18
N LYS A 188 11.56 5.66 0.93
CA LYS A 188 12.03 6.98 0.45
C LYS A 188 10.97 8.07 0.61
N GLY A 189 9.69 7.71 0.51
CA GLY A 189 8.55 8.64 0.62
C GLY A 189 8.07 8.88 2.05
N GLY A 190 8.66 8.22 3.06
CA GLY A 190 8.28 8.41 4.46
C GLY A 190 8.17 7.12 5.25
N VAL A 191 7.47 7.20 6.37
CA VAL A 191 7.33 6.12 7.34
C VAL A 191 5.89 5.63 7.35
N LEU A 192 5.68 4.33 7.14
CA LEU A 192 4.38 3.68 7.24
C LEU A 192 4.37 2.69 8.39
N ASN A 193 3.19 2.47 8.95
CA ASN A 193 2.98 1.46 9.99
C ASN A 193 2.09 0.34 9.45
N VAL A 194 2.45 -0.88 9.80
CA VAL A 194 1.67 -2.08 9.48
C VAL A 194 1.39 -2.86 10.75
N SER A 195 0.14 -3.23 10.95
CA SER A 195 -0.24 -4.21 11.96
C SER A 195 -1.08 -5.31 11.34
N PHE A 196 -1.01 -6.50 11.90
CA PHE A 196 -1.78 -7.66 11.42
C PHE A 196 -1.88 -8.73 12.49
N LYS A 197 -2.77 -9.69 12.27
CA LYS A 197 -2.88 -10.95 13.02
C LYS A 197 -2.63 -12.12 12.08
N TYR A 198 -2.24 -13.25 12.66
CA TYR A 198 -2.05 -14.49 11.91
C TYR A 198 -2.83 -15.65 12.55
N ASN A 199 -3.51 -16.42 11.72
CA ASN A 199 -4.23 -17.61 12.13
C ASN A 199 -3.45 -18.84 11.67
N ASP A 200 -2.87 -19.58 12.63
CA ASP A 200 -2.06 -20.78 12.36
C ASP A 200 -2.84 -21.93 11.73
N ARG A 201 -4.15 -22.03 12.00
CA ARG A 201 -5.00 -23.10 11.47
C ARG A 201 -5.30 -22.90 9.99
N THR A 202 -5.69 -21.67 9.62
CA THR A 202 -6.05 -21.31 8.24
C THR A 202 -4.86 -20.81 7.42
N LYS A 203 -3.70 -20.62 8.06
CA LYS A 203 -2.50 -20.02 7.44
C LYS A 203 -2.76 -18.67 6.79
N THR A 204 -3.59 -17.84 7.45
CA THR A 204 -4.09 -16.58 6.92
C THR A 204 -3.64 -15.41 7.80
N PHE A 205 -3.10 -14.38 7.18
CA PHE A 205 -2.97 -13.05 7.77
C PHE A 205 -4.31 -12.32 7.66
N PHE A 206 -4.75 -11.69 8.72
CA PHE A 206 -6.01 -10.97 8.79
C PHE A 206 -5.88 -9.74 9.71
N ASP A 207 -6.89 -8.88 9.76
CA ASP A 207 -6.82 -7.58 10.45
C ASP A 207 -5.55 -6.81 10.03
N ILE A 208 -5.25 -6.86 8.74
CA ILE A 208 -4.07 -6.18 8.20
C ILE A 208 -4.40 -4.70 8.08
N ASN A 209 -3.66 -3.86 8.76
CA ASN A 209 -3.86 -2.42 8.74
C ASN A 209 -2.59 -1.72 8.23
N LEU A 210 -2.76 -0.87 7.24
CA LEU A 210 -1.74 0.05 6.75
C LEU A 210 -2.09 1.46 7.20
N SER A 211 -1.17 2.16 7.86
CA SER A 211 -1.44 3.51 8.34
C SER A 211 -0.27 4.47 8.14
N ASN A 212 -0.62 5.72 7.85
CA ASN A 212 0.31 6.84 7.76
C ASN A 212 -0.41 8.16 8.03
N ARG A 213 0.36 9.21 8.29
CA ARG A 213 -0.17 10.58 8.33
C ARG A 213 -0.31 11.12 6.92
N VAL A 214 -1.38 11.87 6.71
CA VAL A 214 -1.70 12.52 5.43
C VAL A 214 -1.69 14.03 5.61
N GLU A 215 -1.07 14.74 4.68
CA GLU A 215 -1.04 16.20 4.66
C GLU A 215 -1.75 16.72 3.42
N CYS A 216 -2.60 17.73 3.61
CA CYS A 216 -3.20 18.48 2.50
C CYS A 216 -2.25 19.62 2.10
N ILE A 217 -1.64 19.49 0.92
CA ILE A 217 -0.64 20.44 0.45
C ILE A 217 -1.31 21.75 -0.05
N PHE A 218 -2.39 21.62 -0.80
CA PHE A 218 -3.19 22.78 -1.26
C PHE A 218 -4.62 22.35 -1.56
N GLN A 219 -5.50 23.33 -1.75
CA GLN A 219 -6.90 23.16 -2.17
C GLN A 219 -7.23 24.19 -3.24
N GLY A 220 -8.02 23.80 -4.22
CA GLY A 220 -8.48 24.65 -5.30
C GLY A 220 -9.84 24.24 -5.82
N GLN A 221 -10.36 25.00 -6.77
CA GLN A 221 -11.60 24.72 -7.49
C GLN A 221 -11.36 24.85 -8.99
N ILE A 222 -11.98 23.98 -9.77
CA ILE A 222 -11.94 24.01 -11.23
C ILE A 222 -13.38 24.23 -11.71
N SER A 223 -13.57 25.20 -12.61
CA SER A 223 -14.87 25.41 -13.21
C SER A 223 -15.22 24.28 -14.17
N SER A 224 -16.43 23.73 -14.03
CA SER A 224 -16.94 22.65 -14.90
C SER A 224 -17.16 23.12 -16.36
N SER A 225 -17.15 24.44 -16.63
CA SER A 225 -17.27 25.00 -17.98
C SER A 225 -16.01 24.80 -18.83
N GLN A 226 -14.94 24.22 -18.29
CA GLN A 226 -13.67 23.96 -19.00
C GLN A 226 -13.52 22.51 -19.46
N PHE A 227 -14.54 21.65 -19.25
CA PHE A 227 -14.56 20.23 -19.63
C PHE A 227 -15.73 19.92 -20.54
#